data_080b8ca1279e030f9d182ce9d6766126
#
_entry.id   080b8ca1279e030f9d182ce9d6766126
#
_cell.length_a   1.000
_cell.length_b   1.000
_cell.length_c   1.000
_cell.angle_alpha   90.00
_cell.angle_beta   90.00
_cell.angle_gamma   90.00
#
_symmetry.space_group_name_H-M   'P 1'
#
loop_
_entity.id
_entity.type
_entity.pdbx_description
1 polymer ?
#
loop_
_entity_poly.entity_id
_entity_poly.type
_entity_poly.pdbx_seq_one_letter_code
_entity_poly.pdbx_strand_id
1 'polypeptide(L)'
;MKKNVKIFSGILFAFLLIISAAGCIKKSGSGAEYVDTTGTRGLAITFIKNYPTDNYMVSQGEEPITIMIGVENKGAFPREGDLSKWSDVKGAEIKLSGFDSNIISILPSKKIPNWNSFPGASYVNPEGSFDTAEFTGNIHADKVKVDKYEPTILATICYPYSTKASPAVCIDPHPFDEQNNVC
;
A
#
# COMPACT_ATOMS: atom_id res chain seq x y z
N MET A 1 32.21 11.58 -64.21
CA MET A 1 31.87 10.78 -63.01
C MET A 1 32.59 11.17 -61.71
N LYS A 2 33.80 11.77 -61.72
CA LYS A 2 34.56 12.09 -60.49
C LYS A 2 34.03 13.28 -59.67
N LYS A 3 33.21 14.20 -60.26
CA LYS A 3 32.75 15.41 -59.59
C LYS A 3 31.56 15.14 -58.61
N ASN A 4 30.72 14.19 -58.94
CA ASN A 4 29.53 13.84 -58.12
C ASN A 4 29.91 13.02 -56.89
N VAL A 5 31.00 12.29 -56.88
CA VAL A 5 31.48 11.51 -55.75
C VAL A 5 31.97 12.40 -54.61
N LYS A 6 32.58 13.53 -54.91
CA LYS A 6 33.05 14.52 -53.89
C LYS A 6 31.90 15.20 -53.19
N ILE A 7 30.80 15.51 -53.90
CA ILE A 7 29.62 16.15 -53.33
C ILE A 7 28.89 15.14 -52.41
N PHE A 8 28.80 13.90 -52.83
CA PHE A 8 28.16 12.86 -52.01
C PHE A 8 28.92 12.55 -50.71
N SER A 9 30.26 12.55 -50.78
CA SER A 9 31.12 12.39 -49.61
C SER A 9 31.02 13.57 -48.62
N GLY A 10 30.89 14.77 -49.13
CA GLY A 10 30.69 15.94 -48.26
C GLY A 10 29.36 15.96 -47.53
N ILE A 11 28.28 15.57 -48.20
CA ILE A 11 26.96 15.48 -47.61
C ILE A 11 26.90 14.37 -46.57
N LEU A 12 27.51 13.21 -46.81
CA LEU A 12 27.58 12.11 -45.85
C LEU A 12 28.36 12.52 -44.60
N PHE A 13 29.45 13.30 -44.75
CA PHE A 13 30.25 13.73 -43.60
C PHE A 13 29.50 14.80 -42.76
N ALA A 14 28.73 15.69 -43.42
CA ALA A 14 27.88 16.65 -42.74
C ALA A 14 26.74 16.00 -41.98
N PHE A 15 26.17 14.93 -42.51
CA PHE A 15 25.12 14.17 -41.83
C PHE A 15 25.65 13.39 -40.61
N LEU A 16 26.88 12.87 -40.66
CA LEU A 16 27.54 12.21 -39.53
C LEU A 16 27.86 13.19 -38.39
N LEU A 17 28.21 14.45 -38.70
CA LEU A 17 28.45 15.49 -37.70
C LEU A 17 27.17 15.96 -36.98
N ILE A 18 26.02 15.91 -37.64
CA ILE A 18 24.74 16.29 -37.05
C ILE A 18 24.27 15.19 -36.07
N ILE A 19 24.54 13.91 -36.33
CA ILE A 19 24.20 12.80 -35.44
C ILE A 19 25.05 12.81 -34.17
N SER A 20 26.30 13.27 -34.25
CA SER A 20 27.16 13.38 -33.05
C SER A 20 26.80 14.56 -32.13
N ALA A 21 26.05 15.56 -32.62
CA ALA A 21 25.56 16.67 -31.81
C ALA A 21 24.26 16.34 -31.06
N ALA A 22 23.60 15.21 -31.37
CA ALA A 22 22.52 14.66 -30.60
C ALA A 22 23.02 13.92 -29.34
N GLY A 23 24.20 14.33 -28.84
CA GLY A 23 24.76 13.85 -27.58
C GLY A 23 23.86 14.26 -26.43
N CYS A 24 23.34 13.26 -25.76
CA CYS A 24 22.85 13.23 -24.39
C CYS A 24 22.55 14.60 -23.79
N ILE A 25 21.35 15.09 -23.97
CA ILE A 25 20.74 15.96 -22.97
C ILE A 25 20.63 15.07 -21.71
N LYS A 26 21.68 15.05 -20.90
CA LYS A 26 21.56 14.69 -19.51
C LYS A 26 20.50 15.62 -18.97
N LYS A 27 19.30 15.13 -18.83
CA LYS A 27 18.32 15.71 -17.95
C LYS A 27 18.96 15.67 -16.56
N SER A 28 19.75 16.70 -16.24
CA SER A 28 20.10 17.04 -14.87
C SER A 28 18.82 17.62 -14.26
N GLY A 29 17.83 16.79 -14.19
CA GLY A 29 16.76 16.96 -13.26
C GLY A 29 17.28 16.39 -11.96
N SER A 30 17.80 17.23 -11.09
CA SER A 30 17.52 17.08 -9.67
C SER A 30 16.01 17.27 -9.53
N GLY A 31 15.23 16.37 -10.11
CA GLY A 31 13.87 16.20 -9.71
C GLY A 31 14.00 15.79 -8.26
N ALA A 32 13.72 16.72 -7.36
CA ALA A 32 13.35 16.35 -6.02
C ALA A 32 12.31 15.23 -6.24
N GLU A 33 12.69 14.01 -5.86
CA GLU A 33 11.78 12.87 -5.90
C GLU A 33 10.56 13.33 -5.13
N TYR A 34 9.45 13.56 -5.84
CA TYR A 34 8.21 14.01 -5.22
C TYR A 34 7.78 12.87 -4.31
N VAL A 35 8.12 13.03 -3.06
CA VAL A 35 7.73 12.11 -2.01
C VAL A 35 6.29 12.43 -1.71
N ASP A 36 5.37 11.69 -2.31
CA ASP A 36 3.98 11.74 -1.89
C ASP A 36 3.89 11.20 -0.47
N THR A 37 3.87 12.13 0.48
CA THR A 37 3.81 11.84 1.93
C THR A 37 2.39 12.02 2.46
N THR A 38 1.40 12.14 1.58
CA THR A 38 0.03 12.49 1.94
C THR A 38 -0.76 11.38 2.62
N GLY A 39 -0.21 10.17 2.71
CA GLY A 39 -0.80 9.07 3.48
C GLY A 39 -0.81 9.37 4.97
N THR A 40 -1.92 9.89 5.48
CA THR A 40 -2.13 10.15 6.92
C THR A 40 -2.70 8.93 7.65
N ARG A 41 -3.02 7.87 6.92
CA ARG A 41 -3.58 6.62 7.44
C ARG A 41 -2.60 5.50 7.12
N GLY A 42 -2.62 4.44 7.92
CA GLY A 42 -1.90 3.20 7.63
C GLY A 42 -2.79 2.20 6.90
N LEU A 43 -2.76 0.94 7.34
CA LEU A 43 -3.70 -0.06 6.87
C LEU A 43 -5.09 0.22 7.43
N ALA A 44 -6.08 0.25 6.57
CA ALA A 44 -7.49 0.32 6.93
C ALA A 44 -8.12 -1.07 6.72
N ILE A 45 -8.99 -1.49 7.65
CA ILE A 45 -9.72 -2.75 7.55
C ILE A 45 -11.22 -2.49 7.56
N THR A 46 -11.93 -3.31 6.79
CA THR A 46 -13.40 -3.29 6.72
C THR A 46 -13.94 -4.70 6.61
N PHE A 47 -15.11 -4.97 7.17
CA PHE A 47 -15.81 -6.21 6.88
C PHE A 47 -16.41 -6.15 5.48
N ILE A 48 -16.21 -7.21 4.69
CA ILE A 48 -16.85 -7.33 3.38
C ILE A 48 -18.33 -7.63 3.57
N LYS A 49 -19.15 -6.87 2.88
CA LYS A 49 -20.62 -7.01 2.96
C LYS A 49 -21.04 -8.47 2.66
N ASN A 50 -21.98 -8.99 3.45
CA ASN A 50 -22.49 -10.36 3.42
C ASN A 50 -21.47 -11.44 3.86
N TYR A 51 -20.35 -11.05 4.45
CA TYR A 51 -19.35 -11.97 5.03
C TYR A 51 -18.87 -11.46 6.40
N PRO A 52 -19.54 -11.88 7.52
CA PRO A 52 -20.62 -12.89 7.60
C PRO A 52 -21.95 -12.33 7.11
N THR A 53 -22.89 -13.24 6.86
CA THR A 53 -24.30 -12.89 6.63
C THR A 53 -24.90 -12.31 7.91
N ASP A 54 -25.89 -11.44 7.77
CA ASP A 54 -26.50 -10.75 8.91
C ASP A 54 -27.20 -11.70 9.89
N ASN A 55 -27.69 -12.85 9.41
CA ASN A 55 -28.43 -13.82 10.21
C ASN A 55 -28.08 -15.25 9.82
N TYR A 56 -27.91 -16.09 10.83
CA TYR A 56 -27.77 -17.53 10.73
C TYR A 56 -28.93 -18.19 11.45
N MET A 57 -29.66 -19.07 10.77
CA MET A 57 -30.71 -19.87 11.38
C MET A 57 -30.16 -21.28 11.62
N VAL A 58 -29.66 -21.52 12.84
CA VAL A 58 -29.02 -22.75 13.20
C VAL A 58 -29.96 -23.53 14.12
N SER A 59 -30.54 -24.62 13.63
CA SER A 59 -31.49 -25.43 14.44
C SER A 59 -30.81 -26.60 15.16
N GLN A 60 -29.91 -27.29 14.49
CA GLN A 60 -29.17 -28.44 15.03
C GLN A 60 -27.83 -28.59 14.29
N GLY A 61 -26.82 -29.08 15.03
CA GLY A 61 -25.50 -29.38 14.47
C GLY A 61 -24.60 -28.15 14.28
N GLU A 62 -23.86 -28.17 13.21
CA GLU A 62 -22.87 -27.12 12.84
C GLU A 62 -23.29 -26.44 11.56
N GLU A 63 -23.14 -25.12 11.52
CA GLU A 63 -23.37 -24.30 10.34
C GLU A 63 -22.08 -23.56 9.95
N PRO A 64 -21.64 -23.65 8.71
CA PRO A 64 -20.43 -22.97 8.28
C PRO A 64 -20.59 -21.45 8.32
N ILE A 65 -19.54 -20.77 8.80
CA ILE A 65 -19.44 -19.31 8.79
C ILE A 65 -18.19 -18.90 8.03
N THR A 66 -18.34 -17.89 7.19
CA THR A 66 -17.23 -17.24 6.49
C THR A 66 -17.23 -15.76 6.85
N ILE A 67 -16.08 -15.26 7.26
CA ILE A 67 -15.84 -13.84 7.56
C ILE A 67 -14.75 -13.34 6.62
N MET A 68 -15.01 -12.30 5.87
CA MET A 68 -14.05 -11.67 4.96
C MET A 68 -13.72 -10.27 5.42
N ILE A 69 -12.42 -10.00 5.56
CA ILE A 69 -11.88 -8.70 5.92
C ILE A 69 -11.17 -8.11 4.71
N GLY A 70 -11.65 -6.97 4.22
CA GLY A 70 -10.93 -6.16 3.26
C GLY A 70 -9.86 -5.36 3.96
N VAL A 71 -8.66 -5.33 3.40
CA VAL A 71 -7.51 -4.58 3.89
C VAL A 71 -7.06 -3.63 2.79
N GLU A 72 -6.97 -2.35 3.10
CA GLU A 72 -6.51 -1.32 2.18
C GLU A 72 -5.27 -0.63 2.75
N ASN A 73 -4.25 -0.41 1.93
CA ASN A 73 -3.10 0.37 2.34
C ASN A 73 -3.29 1.84 1.95
N LYS A 74 -3.90 2.61 2.82
CA LYS A 74 -4.13 4.06 2.65
C LYS A 74 -2.96 4.91 3.13
N GLY A 75 -1.88 4.28 3.59
CA GLY A 75 -0.65 4.95 3.97
C GLY A 75 0.26 5.20 2.78
N ALA A 76 1.32 5.97 3.00
CA ALA A 76 2.36 6.22 1.99
C ALA A 76 3.49 5.16 2.00
N PHE A 77 3.44 4.21 2.91
CA PHE A 77 4.46 3.17 3.08
C PHE A 77 3.88 1.77 2.87
N PRO A 78 4.61 0.86 2.20
CA PRO A 78 5.79 1.10 1.35
C PRO A 78 5.41 1.70 0.00
N ARG A 79 6.38 2.23 -0.73
CA ARG A 79 6.18 2.71 -2.10
C ARG A 79 6.23 1.56 -3.09
N GLU A 80 5.59 1.79 -4.24
CA GLU A 80 5.74 0.91 -5.39
C GLU A 80 7.22 0.77 -5.77
N GLY A 81 7.67 -0.46 -5.99
CA GLY A 81 9.07 -0.77 -6.28
C GLY A 81 9.97 -0.97 -5.06
N ASP A 82 9.53 -0.66 -3.85
CA ASP A 82 10.29 -0.85 -2.60
C ASP A 82 10.00 -2.22 -1.97
N LEU A 83 10.13 -3.27 -2.78
CA LEU A 83 9.78 -4.65 -2.40
C LEU A 83 10.61 -5.19 -1.24
N SER A 84 11.86 -4.69 -1.07
CA SER A 84 12.75 -5.11 0.01
C SER A 84 12.19 -4.76 1.38
N LYS A 85 11.39 -3.71 1.48
CA LYS A 85 10.84 -3.25 2.77
C LYS A 85 9.61 -4.01 3.24
N TRP A 86 8.84 -4.61 2.33
CA TRP A 86 7.78 -5.53 2.74
C TRP A 86 8.28 -6.88 3.23
N SER A 87 9.46 -7.30 2.80
CA SER A 87 10.11 -8.47 3.42
C SER A 87 10.43 -8.22 4.90
N ASP A 88 10.62 -6.95 5.28
CA ASP A 88 10.85 -6.52 6.65
C ASP A 88 9.53 -6.34 7.43
N VAL A 89 8.41 -6.21 6.72
CA VAL A 89 7.04 -6.17 7.26
C VAL A 89 6.48 -7.59 7.52
N LYS A 90 7.35 -8.56 7.70
CA LYS A 90 7.03 -9.90 8.22
C LYS A 90 6.44 -9.79 9.62
N GLY A 91 5.15 -9.52 9.70
CA GLY A 91 4.52 -9.36 11.00
C GLY A 91 3.16 -8.68 10.94
N ALA A 92 2.63 -8.40 9.76
CA ALA A 92 1.22 -8.05 9.67
C ALA A 92 0.39 -9.25 10.12
N GLU A 93 -0.49 -9.02 11.06
CA GLU A 93 -1.32 -10.05 11.66
C GLU A 93 -2.75 -9.55 11.73
N ILE A 94 -3.70 -10.33 11.20
CA ILE A 94 -5.13 -10.06 11.33
C ILE A 94 -5.71 -11.08 12.30
N LYS A 95 -6.39 -10.59 13.33
CA LYS A 95 -7.01 -11.40 14.37
C LYS A 95 -8.49 -11.06 14.50
N LEU A 96 -9.31 -12.10 14.64
CA LEU A 96 -10.72 -11.98 15.00
C LEU A 96 -10.93 -12.23 16.49
N SER A 97 -11.89 -11.52 17.07
CA SER A 97 -12.29 -11.65 18.49
C SER A 97 -13.73 -11.16 18.68
N GLY A 98 -14.21 -11.13 19.93
CA GLY A 98 -15.52 -10.59 20.28
C GLY A 98 -16.66 -11.61 20.21
N PHE A 99 -16.34 -12.89 20.07
CA PHE A 99 -17.31 -14.00 20.09
C PHE A 99 -16.84 -15.11 21.04
N ASP A 100 -17.79 -15.93 21.50
CA ASP A 100 -17.49 -17.14 22.28
C ASP A 100 -16.97 -18.22 21.33
N SER A 101 -15.73 -18.67 21.55
CA SER A 101 -15.09 -19.70 20.75
C SER A 101 -15.75 -21.09 20.86
N ASN A 102 -16.57 -21.32 21.88
CA ASN A 102 -17.38 -22.54 21.97
C ASN A 102 -18.60 -22.50 21.07
N ILE A 103 -19.12 -21.30 20.78
CA ILE A 103 -20.29 -21.12 19.90
C ILE A 103 -19.84 -20.91 18.45
N ILE A 104 -18.83 -20.08 18.23
CA ILE A 104 -18.29 -19.80 16.89
C ILE A 104 -16.83 -20.23 16.88
N SER A 105 -16.51 -21.34 16.25
CA SER A 105 -15.15 -21.83 16.12
C SER A 105 -14.56 -21.37 14.78
N ILE A 106 -13.56 -20.48 14.82
CA ILE A 106 -12.84 -20.01 13.64
C ILE A 106 -11.38 -20.45 13.76
N LEU A 107 -10.91 -21.28 12.84
CA LEU A 107 -9.57 -21.83 12.87
C LEU A 107 -8.88 -21.67 11.50
N PRO A 108 -7.75 -20.95 11.48
CA PRO A 108 -7.16 -20.17 12.57
C PRO A 108 -7.89 -18.82 12.77
N SER A 109 -8.07 -18.38 14.01
CA SER A 109 -8.62 -17.05 14.33
C SER A 109 -7.64 -15.90 14.08
N LYS A 110 -6.46 -16.24 13.59
CA LYS A 110 -5.34 -15.37 13.30
C LYS A 110 -4.75 -15.72 11.94
N LYS A 111 -4.57 -14.72 11.07
CA LYS A 111 -3.92 -14.89 9.77
C LYS A 111 -2.76 -13.92 9.60
N ILE A 112 -1.68 -14.41 9.00
CA ILE A 112 -0.54 -13.62 8.55
C ILE A 112 -0.70 -13.49 7.04
N PRO A 113 -1.02 -12.29 6.51
CA PRO A 113 -1.11 -12.08 5.08
C PRO A 113 0.24 -12.32 4.41
N ASN A 114 0.22 -13.00 3.28
CA ASN A 114 1.42 -13.21 2.46
C ASN A 114 1.47 -12.14 1.37
N TRP A 115 1.80 -10.92 1.77
CA TRP A 115 1.94 -9.83 0.82
C TRP A 115 3.36 -9.74 0.27
N ASN A 116 3.57 -10.17 -0.95
CA ASN A 116 4.82 -9.96 -1.67
C ASN A 116 5.00 -8.50 -2.09
N SER A 117 3.90 -7.82 -2.37
CA SER A 117 3.84 -6.39 -2.65
C SER A 117 2.47 -5.86 -2.24
N PHE A 118 2.46 -4.83 -1.41
CA PHE A 118 1.24 -4.18 -0.95
C PHE A 118 1.50 -2.67 -0.79
N PRO A 119 1.86 -1.98 -1.91
CA PRO A 119 2.25 -0.58 -1.86
C PRO A 119 1.15 0.30 -1.33
N GLY A 120 1.55 1.38 -0.68
CA GLY A 120 0.67 2.41 -0.17
C GLY A 120 0.08 3.28 -1.27
N ALA A 121 -0.76 4.23 -0.85
CA ALA A 121 -1.29 5.25 -1.73
C ALA A 121 -0.17 6.11 -2.32
N SER A 122 -0.30 6.44 -3.60
CA SER A 122 0.66 7.24 -4.35
C SER A 122 -0.07 8.12 -5.37
N TYR A 123 0.66 9.03 -6.02
CA TYR A 123 0.09 9.84 -7.09
C TYR A 123 -0.47 8.98 -8.26
N VAL A 124 0.18 7.86 -8.54
CA VAL A 124 -0.23 6.93 -9.61
C VAL A 124 -1.36 6.01 -9.16
N ASN A 125 -1.37 5.64 -7.88
CA ASN A 125 -2.38 4.80 -7.26
C ASN A 125 -2.91 5.44 -5.97
N PRO A 126 -3.82 6.42 -6.06
CA PRO A 126 -4.30 7.18 -4.91
C PRO A 126 -5.08 6.33 -3.91
N GLU A 127 -5.70 5.24 -4.35
CA GLU A 127 -6.44 4.33 -3.48
C GLU A 127 -5.53 3.38 -2.69
N GLY A 128 -4.27 3.20 -3.13
CA GLY A 128 -3.36 2.22 -2.56
C GLY A 128 -3.70 0.79 -2.96
N SER A 129 -3.09 -0.18 -2.29
CA SER A 129 -3.34 -1.59 -2.54
C SER A 129 -4.50 -2.11 -1.69
N PHE A 130 -5.23 -3.07 -2.25
CA PHE A 130 -6.33 -3.77 -1.60
C PHE A 130 -6.09 -5.27 -1.63
N ASP A 131 -6.40 -5.95 -0.53
CA ASP A 131 -6.40 -7.41 -0.43
C ASP A 131 -7.52 -7.86 0.51
N THR A 132 -7.79 -9.16 0.55
CA THR A 132 -8.81 -9.75 1.41
C THR A 132 -8.24 -10.88 2.26
N ALA A 133 -8.66 -10.92 3.52
CA ALA A 133 -8.40 -12.04 4.41
C ALA A 133 -9.70 -12.78 4.70
N GLU A 134 -9.76 -14.05 4.33
CA GLU A 134 -10.91 -14.93 4.59
C GLU A 134 -10.67 -15.77 5.83
N PHE A 135 -11.66 -15.82 6.70
CA PHE A 135 -11.71 -16.66 7.88
C PHE A 135 -12.92 -17.58 7.78
N THR A 136 -12.71 -18.87 7.94
CA THR A 136 -13.76 -19.88 7.89
C THR A 136 -13.87 -20.61 9.22
N GLY A 137 -15.07 -21.05 9.54
CA GLY A 137 -15.33 -21.76 10.78
C GLY A 137 -16.73 -22.34 10.82
N ASN A 138 -17.15 -22.73 12.01
CA ASN A 138 -18.48 -23.31 12.24
C ASN A 138 -19.16 -22.64 13.43
N ILE A 139 -20.48 -22.52 13.33
CA ILE A 139 -21.38 -22.13 14.41
C ILE A 139 -21.94 -23.44 15.01
N HIS A 140 -21.77 -23.64 16.32
CA HIS A 140 -22.23 -24.81 17.04
C HIS A 140 -23.58 -24.51 17.69
N ALA A 141 -24.69 -24.95 17.07
CA ALA A 141 -26.05 -24.71 17.55
C ALA A 141 -26.29 -25.28 18.97
N ASP A 142 -25.72 -26.45 19.26
CA ASP A 142 -25.86 -27.13 20.54
C ASP A 142 -25.24 -26.35 21.73
N LYS A 143 -24.36 -25.39 21.45
CA LYS A 143 -23.74 -24.54 22.47
C LYS A 143 -24.51 -23.25 22.73
N VAL A 144 -25.43 -22.88 21.86
CA VAL A 144 -26.29 -21.71 22.06
C VAL A 144 -27.38 -22.09 23.08
N LYS A 145 -27.34 -21.51 24.27
CA LYS A 145 -28.27 -21.79 25.38
C LYS A 145 -29.33 -20.72 25.58
N VAL A 146 -29.40 -19.76 24.66
CA VAL A 146 -30.30 -18.62 24.65
C VAL A 146 -31.08 -18.58 23.32
N ASP A 147 -32.21 -17.91 23.31
CA ASP A 147 -33.05 -17.84 22.10
C ASP A 147 -32.36 -17.10 20.96
N LYS A 148 -31.40 -16.20 21.28
CA LYS A 148 -30.64 -15.40 20.33
C LYS A 148 -29.25 -15.12 20.86
N TYR A 149 -28.23 -15.30 20.00
CA TYR A 149 -26.85 -14.93 20.29
C TYR A 149 -26.39 -13.89 19.29
N GLU A 150 -26.02 -12.69 19.76
CA GLU A 150 -25.59 -11.55 18.94
C GLU A 150 -24.17 -11.11 19.35
N PRO A 151 -23.12 -11.75 18.86
CA PRO A 151 -21.77 -11.31 19.15
C PRO A 151 -21.40 -10.08 18.35
N THR A 152 -20.55 -9.22 18.93
CA THR A 152 -19.88 -8.16 18.20
C THR A 152 -18.53 -8.67 17.74
N ILE A 153 -18.45 -9.09 16.49
CA ILE A 153 -17.19 -9.58 15.91
C ILE A 153 -16.25 -8.40 15.67
N LEU A 154 -15.05 -8.49 16.21
CA LEU A 154 -14.00 -7.50 16.08
C LEU A 154 -12.85 -8.05 15.22
N ALA A 155 -12.43 -7.28 14.26
CA ALA A 155 -11.21 -7.52 13.50
C ALA A 155 -10.12 -6.53 13.94
N THR A 156 -8.95 -7.06 14.25
CA THR A 156 -7.78 -6.26 14.63
C THR A 156 -6.63 -6.57 13.68
N ILE A 157 -6.00 -5.55 13.11
CA ILE A 157 -4.78 -5.70 12.35
C ILE A 157 -3.61 -5.05 13.08
N CYS A 158 -2.52 -5.81 13.25
CA CYS A 158 -1.24 -5.33 13.78
C CYS A 158 -0.22 -5.40 12.65
N TYR A 159 0.54 -4.32 12.46
CA TYR A 159 1.54 -4.25 11.37
C TYR A 159 2.64 -3.25 11.71
N PRO A 160 3.88 -3.45 11.23
CA PRO A 160 4.93 -2.44 11.31
C PRO A 160 4.60 -1.23 10.43
N TYR A 161 4.86 -0.04 10.93
CA TYR A 161 4.66 1.21 10.20
C TYR A 161 5.80 2.18 10.44
N SER A 162 6.06 3.06 9.48
CA SER A 162 7.09 4.08 9.57
C SER A 162 6.53 5.43 9.19
N THR A 163 6.75 6.44 10.03
CA THR A 163 6.42 7.83 9.77
C THR A 163 7.70 8.65 9.66
N LYS A 164 7.80 9.50 8.64
CA LYS A 164 8.92 10.43 8.45
C LYS A 164 8.39 11.85 8.43
N ALA A 165 9.07 12.75 9.14
CA ALA A 165 8.82 14.17 9.11
C ALA A 165 10.11 14.90 8.74
N SER A 166 10.00 15.89 7.85
CA SER A 166 11.14 16.71 7.41
C SER A 166 10.72 18.17 7.45
N PRO A 167 10.90 18.85 8.59
CA PRO A 167 10.65 20.28 8.69
C PRO A 167 11.66 21.06 7.87
N ALA A 168 11.22 22.11 7.21
CA ALA A 168 12.11 23.11 6.65
C ALA A 168 12.55 24.07 7.76
N VAL A 169 13.86 24.32 7.83
CA VAL A 169 14.44 25.29 8.73
C VAL A 169 15.12 26.35 7.90
N CYS A 170 14.74 27.60 8.08
CA CYS A 170 15.44 28.72 7.51
C CYS A 170 16.55 29.18 8.46
N ILE A 171 17.77 29.30 7.95
CA ILE A 171 18.92 29.81 8.68
C ILE A 171 19.39 31.07 7.97
N ASP A 172 19.17 32.21 8.60
CA ASP A 172 19.69 33.49 8.13
C ASP A 172 21.08 33.72 8.74
N PRO A 173 22.16 33.72 7.92
CA PRO A 173 23.50 33.99 8.40
C PRO A 173 23.74 35.47 8.72
N HIS A 174 22.84 36.39 8.31
CA HIS A 174 22.94 37.82 8.53
C HIS A 174 21.67 38.44 9.10
N PRO A 175 21.24 38.03 10.33
CA PRO A 175 19.95 38.36 10.88
C PRO A 175 19.74 39.87 11.18
N PHE A 176 20.79 40.69 11.06
CA PHE A 176 20.78 42.14 11.27
C PHE A 176 20.83 42.94 9.97
N ASP A 177 20.82 42.30 8.81
CA ASP A 177 20.77 42.92 7.50
C ASP A 177 19.31 43.12 7.06
N GLU A 178 18.76 44.32 7.28
CA GLU A 178 17.36 44.63 6.94
C GLU A 178 17.11 44.64 5.42
N GLN A 179 18.16 44.67 4.58
CA GLN A 179 18.02 44.74 3.11
C GLN A 179 17.91 43.37 2.46
N ASN A 180 18.36 42.31 3.11
CA ASN A 180 18.39 40.94 2.61
C ASN A 180 17.73 39.95 3.60
N ASN A 181 16.48 40.19 3.91
CA ASN A 181 15.70 39.25 4.71
C ASN A 181 15.47 37.94 3.93
N VAL A 182 16.18 36.88 4.29
CA VAL A 182 16.19 35.59 3.57
C VAL A 182 15.15 34.64 4.14
N CYS A 183 14.67 34.90 5.34
CA CYS A 183 13.66 34.15 6.05
C CYS A 183 12.39 34.96 6.25
#